data_51a399d163292c87fc90bf94e17a935b
#
_entry.id   51a399d163292c87fc90bf94e17a935b
#
_cell.length_a   1.000
_cell.length_b   1.000
_cell.length_c   1.000
_cell.angle_alpha   90.00
_cell.angle_beta   90.00
_cell.angle_gamma   90.00
#
_symmetry.space_group_name_H-M   'P 1'
#
loop_
_entity.id
_entity.type
_entity.pdbx_description
1 polymer ?
#
loop_
_entity_poly.entity_id
_entity_poly.type
_entity_poly.pdbx_seq_one_letter_code
_entity_poly.pdbx_strand_id
1 'polypeptide(L)'
;MTMLTETPAVAPAVCWSCSTPIAVGELFCQMCGKIQPPAGGFFTVFGLLPRLNLDLVMLEHEFHRLSRKLHPDRFGRASEQEKEWSLAGSSLLNDAYRTLKDPIQRTRYVLRLHGAEIGEEFSGKDRPQNEMGTSRAPADLLEEVFELNMQLEELRMGDEDAGLKQSLSEARKKFVALEDEVDGQLRAQWTAWDEGDETARETAQKAMIALLDRRRYLSNLVREVTETLGDS
;
A
#
# COMPACT_ATOMS: atom_id res chain seq x y z
N MET A 1 36.30 7.07 9.63
CA MET A 1 35.63 8.40 9.70
C MET A 1 34.25 8.19 9.12
N THR A 2 33.29 7.88 9.98
CA THR A 2 31.92 7.50 9.62
C THR A 2 31.13 8.79 9.43
N MET A 3 30.79 9.12 8.19
CA MET A 3 29.87 10.21 7.90
C MET A 3 28.46 9.70 8.21
N LEU A 4 27.97 10.09 9.36
CA LEU A 4 26.54 10.03 9.67
C LEU A 4 25.86 10.99 8.68
N THR A 5 25.12 10.44 7.72
CA THR A 5 24.18 11.23 6.91
C THR A 5 23.10 11.71 7.84
N GLU A 6 23.23 12.94 8.32
CA GLU A 6 22.18 13.64 9.04
C GLU A 6 20.96 13.72 8.11
N THR A 7 19.92 12.98 8.47
CA THR A 7 18.58 13.24 7.94
C THR A 7 18.30 14.72 8.19
N PRO A 8 17.90 15.53 7.17
CA PRO A 8 17.64 16.94 7.39
C PRO A 8 16.60 17.08 8.49
N ALA A 9 17.00 17.66 9.61
CA ALA A 9 16.12 17.96 10.72
C ALA A 9 15.03 18.91 10.18
N VAL A 10 13.86 18.39 9.91
CA VAL A 10 12.69 19.20 9.56
C VAL A 10 12.46 20.13 10.75
N ALA A 11 12.55 21.44 10.51
CA ALA A 11 12.35 22.44 11.55
C ALA A 11 11.03 22.17 12.26
N PRO A 12 10.99 22.20 13.60
CA PRO A 12 9.76 21.96 14.33
C PRO A 12 8.70 22.96 13.87
N ALA A 13 7.53 22.45 13.52
CA ALA A 13 6.37 23.28 13.23
C ALA A 13 5.96 23.98 14.51
N VAL A 14 5.31 25.13 14.40
CA VAL A 14 4.75 25.84 15.56
C VAL A 14 3.23 25.89 15.49
N CYS A 15 2.59 25.73 16.61
CA CYS A 15 1.14 25.84 16.71
C CYS A 15 0.68 27.23 16.31
N TRP A 16 -0.23 27.32 15.34
CA TRP A 16 -0.77 28.57 14.86
C TRP A 16 -1.51 29.40 15.92
N SER A 17 -2.02 28.73 16.97
CA SER A 17 -2.84 29.36 18.02
C SER A 17 -2.03 29.80 19.26
N CYS A 18 -1.07 28.96 19.72
CA CYS A 18 -0.34 29.26 20.95
C CYS A 18 1.18 29.32 20.77
N SER A 19 1.68 29.21 19.55
CA SER A 19 3.10 29.28 19.17
C SER A 19 4.00 28.23 19.84
N THR A 20 3.44 27.20 20.49
CA THR A 20 4.19 26.08 21.05
C THR A 20 4.78 25.23 19.91
N PRO A 21 6.04 24.79 20.00
CA PRO A 21 6.58 23.82 19.04
C PRO A 21 5.76 22.52 19.04
N ILE A 22 5.49 22.01 17.85
CA ILE A 22 4.75 20.76 17.63
C ILE A 22 5.56 19.86 16.69
N ALA A 23 5.36 18.55 16.78
CA ALA A 23 5.97 17.62 15.85
C ALA A 23 5.29 17.74 14.47
N VAL A 24 6.06 17.50 13.42
CA VAL A 24 5.52 17.44 12.05
C VAL A 24 4.50 16.32 11.96
N GLY A 25 3.31 16.62 11.42
CA GLY A 25 2.21 15.65 11.30
C GLY A 25 1.28 15.56 12.51
N GLU A 26 1.58 16.22 13.61
CA GLU A 26 0.62 16.35 14.73
C GLU A 26 -0.63 17.10 14.28
N LEU A 27 -1.77 16.43 14.31
CA LEU A 27 -3.06 17.00 13.91
C LEU A 27 -3.68 17.90 14.99
N PHE A 28 -3.17 17.85 16.21
CA PHE A 28 -3.65 18.65 17.36
C PHE A 28 -2.49 19.11 18.23
N CYS A 29 -2.48 20.36 18.60
CA CYS A 29 -1.50 20.87 19.55
C CYS A 29 -1.70 20.23 20.93
N GLN A 30 -0.65 19.68 21.52
CA GLN A 30 -0.69 19.03 22.83
C GLN A 30 -0.97 20.04 23.96
N MET A 31 -0.58 21.33 23.78
CA MET A 31 -0.74 22.36 24.80
C MET A 31 -2.13 22.99 24.78
N CYS A 32 -2.63 23.45 23.63
CA CYS A 32 -3.90 24.17 23.56
C CYS A 32 -5.06 23.35 22.96
N GLY A 33 -4.81 22.12 22.48
CA GLY A 33 -5.81 21.24 21.91
C GLY A 33 -6.33 21.66 20.52
N LYS A 34 -5.87 22.77 19.96
CA LYS A 34 -6.33 23.27 18.68
C LYS A 34 -5.85 22.36 17.54
N ILE A 35 -6.74 22.15 16.55
CA ILE A 35 -6.41 21.44 15.32
C ILE A 35 -5.31 22.19 14.57
N GLN A 36 -4.44 21.44 13.92
CA GLN A 36 -3.34 21.95 13.13
C GLN A 36 -3.56 21.63 11.64
N PRO A 37 -2.96 22.39 10.73
CA PRO A 37 -3.00 22.05 9.30
C PRO A 37 -2.44 20.64 9.10
N PRO A 38 -3.17 19.72 8.42
CA PRO A 38 -2.68 18.38 8.16
C PRO A 38 -1.41 18.45 7.29
N ALA A 39 -0.34 17.86 7.78
CA ALA A 39 0.96 17.84 7.13
C ALA A 39 1.67 16.51 7.35
N GLY A 40 2.67 16.23 6.51
CA GLY A 40 3.49 15.02 6.64
C GLY A 40 2.93 13.80 5.91
N GLY A 41 3.61 12.68 6.12
CA GLY A 41 3.28 11.41 5.50
C GLY A 41 2.41 10.51 6.37
N PHE A 42 2.07 9.34 5.86
CA PHE A 42 1.13 8.42 6.52
C PHE A 42 1.61 7.92 7.89
N PHE A 43 2.91 7.73 8.07
CA PHE A 43 3.46 7.34 9.38
C PHE A 43 3.38 8.50 10.38
N THR A 44 3.69 9.71 9.94
CA THR A 44 3.73 10.88 10.82
C THR A 44 2.37 11.24 11.41
N VAL A 45 1.27 11.02 10.66
CA VAL A 45 -0.11 11.22 11.14
C VAL A 45 -0.41 10.37 12.39
N PHE A 46 0.20 9.18 12.47
CA PHE A 46 0.07 8.28 13.63
C PHE A 46 1.20 8.46 14.67
N GLY A 47 2.13 9.39 14.44
CA GLY A 47 3.31 9.54 15.30
C GLY A 47 4.27 8.36 15.22
N LEU A 48 4.27 7.63 14.10
CA LEU A 48 5.09 6.44 13.88
C LEU A 48 6.32 6.78 13.04
N LEU A 49 7.39 6.01 13.25
CA LEU A 49 8.52 5.96 12.32
C LEU A 49 8.18 5.03 11.13
N PRO A 50 8.72 5.31 9.93
CA PRO A 50 8.56 4.43 8.78
C PRO A 50 9.14 3.04 9.05
N ARG A 51 8.27 2.04 9.16
CA ARG A 51 8.61 0.63 9.39
C ARG A 51 7.64 -0.29 8.68
N LEU A 52 8.11 -1.47 8.29
CA LEU A 52 7.26 -2.49 7.69
C LEU A 52 6.55 -3.36 8.75
N ASN A 53 7.25 -3.69 9.84
CA ASN A 53 6.64 -4.40 10.96
C ASN A 53 5.89 -3.41 11.86
N LEU A 54 4.57 -3.35 11.71
CA LEU A 54 3.68 -2.51 12.51
C LEU A 54 2.78 -3.35 13.41
N ASP A 55 2.54 -2.86 14.61
CA ASP A 55 1.45 -3.34 15.46
C ASP A 55 0.12 -2.80 14.91
N LEU A 56 -0.62 -3.68 14.22
CA LEU A 56 -1.88 -3.30 13.58
C LEU A 56 -2.99 -3.04 14.59
N VAL A 57 -2.94 -3.62 15.80
CA VAL A 57 -3.91 -3.36 16.87
C VAL A 57 -3.71 -1.94 17.40
N MET A 58 -2.47 -1.55 17.62
CA MET A 58 -2.14 -0.19 18.03
C MET A 58 -2.49 0.83 16.92
N LEU A 59 -2.22 0.51 15.67
CA LEU A 59 -2.58 1.36 14.53
C LEU A 59 -4.10 1.58 14.46
N GLU A 60 -4.89 0.53 14.62
CA GLU A 60 -6.36 0.61 14.59
C GLU A 60 -6.92 1.41 15.77
N HIS A 61 -6.40 1.18 16.97
CA HIS A 61 -6.77 1.94 18.15
C HIS A 61 -6.51 3.44 17.97
N GLU A 62 -5.34 3.79 17.43
CA GLU A 62 -4.95 5.18 17.21
C GLU A 62 -5.79 5.81 16.08
N PHE A 63 -6.10 5.06 15.02
CA PHE A 63 -7.02 5.49 13.97
C PHE A 63 -8.38 5.87 14.56
N HIS A 64 -8.98 5.01 15.39
CA HIS A 64 -10.27 5.31 16.00
C HIS A 64 -10.21 6.50 16.97
N ARG A 65 -9.10 6.66 17.69
CA ARG A 65 -8.89 7.80 18.59
C ARG A 65 -8.83 9.12 17.82
N LEU A 66 -8.06 9.17 16.75
CA LEU A 66 -7.89 10.36 15.90
C LEU A 66 -9.14 10.66 15.08
N SER A 67 -9.78 9.66 14.52
CA SER A 67 -11.03 9.80 13.75
C SER A 67 -12.13 10.46 14.57
N ARG A 68 -12.30 10.05 15.86
CA ARG A 68 -13.25 10.70 16.76
C ARG A 68 -12.90 12.16 17.06
N LYS A 69 -11.60 12.51 17.12
CA LYS A 69 -11.16 13.89 17.34
C LYS A 69 -11.34 14.77 16.11
N LEU A 70 -11.11 14.22 14.92
CA LEU A 70 -11.21 14.92 13.64
C LEU A 70 -12.65 15.04 13.11
N HIS A 71 -13.62 14.35 13.73
CA HIS A 71 -14.98 14.27 13.17
C HIS A 71 -15.57 15.66 12.91
N PRO A 72 -16.09 15.95 11.70
CA PRO A 72 -16.58 17.27 11.29
C PRO A 72 -17.63 17.87 12.23
N ASP A 73 -18.48 17.04 12.86
CA ASP A 73 -19.49 17.51 13.81
C ASP A 73 -18.89 18.26 15.01
N ARG A 74 -17.65 17.96 15.37
CA ARG A 74 -16.96 18.65 16.45
C ARG A 74 -16.53 20.07 16.07
N PHE A 75 -16.46 20.35 14.78
CA PHE A 75 -16.03 21.63 14.20
C PHE A 75 -17.19 22.47 13.69
N GLY A 76 -18.45 22.10 13.94
CA GLY A 76 -19.63 22.81 13.44
C GLY A 76 -19.66 24.30 13.84
N ARG A 77 -19.06 24.66 14.99
CA ARG A 77 -18.96 26.05 15.48
C ARG A 77 -17.54 26.63 15.37
N ALA A 78 -16.61 25.91 14.76
CA ALA A 78 -15.24 26.37 14.57
C ALA A 78 -15.12 27.31 13.37
N SER A 79 -13.94 27.93 13.21
CA SER A 79 -13.66 28.74 12.02
C SER A 79 -13.68 27.90 10.73
N GLU A 80 -13.90 28.53 9.59
CA GLU A 80 -13.88 27.84 8.28
C GLU A 80 -12.54 27.11 8.06
N GLN A 81 -11.43 27.72 8.45
CA GLN A 81 -10.10 27.12 8.39
C GLN A 81 -9.99 25.83 9.23
N GLU A 82 -10.52 25.81 10.46
CA GLU A 82 -10.51 24.62 11.32
C GLU A 82 -11.42 23.51 10.73
N LYS A 83 -12.53 23.89 10.08
CA LYS A 83 -13.40 22.94 9.36
C LYS A 83 -12.69 22.30 8.17
N GLU A 84 -12.01 23.10 7.37
CA GLU A 84 -11.20 22.62 6.23
C GLU A 84 -10.10 21.66 6.71
N TRP A 85 -9.39 22.01 7.78
CA TRP A 85 -8.36 21.13 8.35
C TRP A 85 -8.94 19.83 8.93
N SER A 86 -10.13 19.89 9.54
CA SER A 86 -10.84 18.69 10.01
C SER A 86 -11.15 17.75 8.86
N LEU A 87 -11.67 18.28 7.74
CA LEU A 87 -11.98 17.50 6.56
C LEU A 87 -10.70 16.91 5.90
N ALA A 88 -9.71 17.74 5.66
CA ALA A 88 -8.43 17.32 5.06
C ALA A 88 -7.68 16.33 5.96
N GLY A 89 -7.67 16.58 7.29
CA GLY A 89 -7.08 15.67 8.27
C GLY A 89 -7.79 14.31 8.33
N SER A 90 -9.12 14.31 8.21
CA SER A 90 -9.90 13.07 8.15
C SER A 90 -9.60 12.26 6.88
N SER A 91 -9.48 12.93 5.73
CA SER A 91 -9.09 12.27 4.48
C SER A 91 -7.68 11.67 4.59
N LEU A 92 -6.70 12.47 5.03
CA LEU A 92 -5.33 12.01 5.23
C LEU A 92 -5.25 10.82 6.19
N LEU A 93 -5.99 10.86 7.30
CA LEU A 93 -6.03 9.79 8.30
C LEU A 93 -6.61 8.49 7.71
N ASN A 94 -7.67 8.58 6.91
CA ASN A 94 -8.29 7.43 6.27
C ASN A 94 -7.34 6.79 5.23
N ASP A 95 -6.68 7.61 4.41
CA ASP A 95 -5.74 7.13 3.40
C ASP A 95 -4.51 6.50 4.07
N ALA A 96 -3.99 7.12 5.12
CA ALA A 96 -2.89 6.61 5.92
C ALA A 96 -3.25 5.25 6.56
N TYR A 97 -4.41 5.13 7.18
CA TYR A 97 -4.85 3.88 7.79
C TYR A 97 -5.01 2.77 6.76
N ARG A 98 -5.69 3.04 5.64
CA ARG A 98 -5.88 2.06 4.56
C ARG A 98 -4.55 1.57 4.01
N THR A 99 -3.62 2.48 3.74
CA THR A 99 -2.30 2.13 3.20
C THR A 99 -1.45 1.38 4.22
N LEU A 100 -1.40 1.82 5.48
CA LEU A 100 -0.55 1.20 6.49
C LEU A 100 -1.10 -0.11 7.03
N LYS A 101 -2.41 -0.32 7.01
CA LYS A 101 -3.04 -1.58 7.41
C LYS A 101 -2.76 -2.68 6.40
N ASP A 102 -2.78 -2.37 5.11
CA ASP A 102 -2.53 -3.32 4.04
C ASP A 102 -1.02 -3.62 3.91
N PRO A 103 -0.59 -4.90 3.99
CA PRO A 103 0.82 -5.27 3.94
C PRO A 103 1.50 -4.89 2.61
N ILE A 104 0.78 -5.00 1.50
CA ILE A 104 1.31 -4.72 0.17
C ILE A 104 1.42 -3.22 -0.06
N GLN A 105 0.34 -2.47 0.24
CA GLN A 105 0.35 -1.01 0.10
C GLN A 105 1.35 -0.36 1.06
N ARG A 106 1.49 -0.87 2.28
CA ARG A 106 2.51 -0.41 3.22
C ARG A 106 3.92 -0.63 2.67
N THR A 107 4.21 -1.83 2.15
CA THR A 107 5.51 -2.13 1.56
C THR A 107 5.81 -1.20 0.39
N ARG A 108 4.87 -1.01 -0.53
CA ARG A 108 4.99 -0.07 -1.64
C ARG A 108 5.23 1.36 -1.16
N TYR A 109 4.48 1.80 -0.18
CA TYR A 109 4.61 3.15 0.37
C TYR A 109 6.00 3.37 0.98
N VAL A 110 6.50 2.43 1.81
CA VAL A 110 7.84 2.51 2.40
C VAL A 110 8.93 2.51 1.33
N LEU A 111 8.85 1.65 0.34
CA LEU A 111 9.83 1.60 -0.75
C LEU A 111 9.85 2.90 -1.56
N ARG A 112 8.68 3.50 -1.86
CA ARG A 112 8.59 4.81 -2.53
C ARG A 112 9.20 5.94 -1.70
N LEU A 113 9.02 5.93 -0.38
CA LEU A 113 9.68 6.91 0.52
C LEU A 113 11.22 6.84 0.42
N HIS A 114 11.77 5.68 0.03
CA HIS A 114 13.21 5.46 -0.17
C HIS A 114 13.62 5.52 -1.65
N GLY A 115 12.79 6.14 -2.49
CA GLY A 115 13.12 6.42 -3.88
C GLY A 115 13.00 5.23 -4.84
N ALA A 116 12.38 4.12 -4.42
CA ALA A 116 12.15 3.01 -5.32
C ALA A 116 11.06 3.33 -6.35
N GLU A 117 11.35 3.08 -7.61
CA GLU A 117 10.37 3.09 -8.68
C GLU A 117 9.62 1.74 -8.67
N ILE A 118 8.35 1.77 -8.33
CA ILE A 118 7.49 0.58 -8.27
C ILE A 118 6.33 0.79 -9.23
N GLY A 119 6.12 -0.17 -10.12
CA GLY A 119 5.01 -0.15 -11.06
C GLY A 119 3.66 -0.03 -10.33
N GLU A 120 2.76 0.77 -10.89
CA GLU A 120 1.43 0.97 -10.30
C GLU A 120 0.56 -0.27 -10.49
N GLU A 121 -0.22 -0.62 -9.46
CA GLU A 121 -1.37 -1.49 -9.62
C GLU A 121 -2.52 -0.62 -10.09
N PHE A 122 -2.95 -0.83 -11.32
CA PHE A 122 -4.18 -0.21 -11.80
C PHE A 122 -5.38 -0.91 -11.15
N SER A 123 -6.08 -0.18 -10.31
CA SER A 123 -7.36 -0.61 -9.74
C SER A 123 -8.49 -0.17 -10.67
N GLY A 124 -9.20 -1.12 -11.28
CA GLY A 124 -10.44 -0.83 -12.00
C GLY A 124 -10.28 -0.41 -13.47
N LYS A 125 -11.23 0.39 -13.97
CA LYS A 125 -11.47 0.71 -15.38
C LYS A 125 -10.40 1.58 -16.08
N ASP A 126 -9.41 2.08 -15.35
CA ASP A 126 -8.41 3.02 -15.87
C ASP A 126 -7.15 2.35 -16.44
N ARG A 127 -7.21 1.06 -16.76
CA ARG A 127 -6.09 0.33 -17.32
C ARG A 127 -5.86 0.72 -18.79
N PRO A 128 -4.64 1.15 -19.19
CA PRO A 128 -4.27 1.23 -20.58
C PRO A 128 -4.32 -0.18 -21.19
N GLN A 129 -5.11 -0.38 -22.25
CA GLN A 129 -5.29 -1.67 -22.93
C GLN A 129 -3.99 -2.29 -23.50
N ASN A 130 -2.88 -1.55 -23.45
CA ASN A 130 -1.58 -1.95 -23.99
C ASN A 130 -0.58 -2.50 -22.95
N GLU A 131 -0.92 -2.60 -21.65
CA GLU A 131 0.03 -3.06 -20.64
C GLU A 131 0.14 -4.59 -20.47
N MET A 132 -0.60 -5.40 -21.23
CA MET A 132 -0.33 -6.85 -21.30
C MET A 132 1.05 -7.18 -21.88
N GLY A 133 1.75 -6.19 -22.48
CA GLY A 133 3.01 -6.40 -23.20
C GLY A 133 4.30 -6.07 -22.44
N THR A 134 4.28 -5.39 -21.30
CA THR A 134 5.51 -4.88 -20.66
C THR A 134 5.99 -5.63 -19.43
N SER A 135 5.15 -6.39 -18.75
CA SER A 135 5.60 -7.30 -17.69
C SER A 135 5.83 -8.68 -18.29
N ARG A 136 7.09 -9.00 -18.57
CA ARG A 136 7.49 -10.33 -19.05
C ARG A 136 7.07 -11.37 -18.02
N ALA A 137 6.36 -12.42 -18.47
CA ALA A 137 5.99 -13.53 -17.60
C ALA A 137 7.23 -14.07 -16.87
N PRO A 138 7.16 -14.33 -15.57
CA PRO A 138 8.24 -15.00 -14.87
C PRO A 138 8.58 -16.31 -15.58
N ALA A 139 9.89 -16.60 -15.73
CA ALA A 139 10.36 -17.72 -16.57
C ALA A 139 9.82 -19.07 -16.09
N ASP A 140 9.57 -19.20 -14.81
CA ASP A 140 9.01 -20.38 -14.14
C ASP A 140 7.49 -20.53 -14.30
N LEU A 141 6.80 -19.54 -14.85
CA LEU A 141 5.35 -19.55 -15.08
C LEU A 141 4.98 -19.53 -16.57
N LEU A 142 5.97 -19.57 -17.48
CA LEU A 142 5.72 -19.40 -18.92
C LEU A 142 4.79 -20.48 -19.49
N GLU A 143 4.97 -21.73 -19.08
CA GLU A 143 4.16 -22.86 -19.57
C GLU A 143 2.72 -22.74 -19.10
N GLU A 144 2.51 -22.51 -17.80
CA GLU A 144 1.19 -22.36 -17.21
C GLU A 144 0.44 -21.14 -17.76
N VAL A 145 1.15 -20.05 -18.00
CA VAL A 145 0.58 -18.83 -18.59
C VAL A 145 0.18 -19.05 -20.04
N PHE A 146 0.99 -19.78 -20.79
CA PHE A 146 0.66 -20.11 -22.18
C PHE A 146 -0.60 -20.99 -22.24
N GLU A 147 -0.66 -22.04 -21.43
CA GLU A 147 -1.82 -22.93 -21.35
C GLU A 147 -3.07 -22.16 -20.92
N LEU A 148 -2.94 -21.29 -19.90
CA LEU A 148 -4.04 -20.44 -19.45
C LEU A 148 -4.57 -19.55 -20.57
N ASN A 149 -3.69 -18.88 -21.32
CA ASN A 149 -4.11 -17.99 -22.41
C ASN A 149 -4.85 -18.75 -23.51
N MET A 150 -4.43 -19.97 -23.84
CA MET A 150 -5.14 -20.82 -24.81
C MET A 150 -6.57 -21.13 -24.31
N GLN A 151 -6.70 -21.54 -23.06
CA GLN A 151 -8.00 -21.87 -22.44
C GLN A 151 -8.94 -20.65 -22.38
N LEU A 152 -8.38 -19.46 -22.07
CA LEU A 152 -9.15 -18.21 -22.06
C LEU A 152 -9.65 -17.83 -23.47
N GLU A 153 -8.84 -18.05 -24.51
CA GLU A 153 -9.27 -17.80 -25.90
C GLU A 153 -10.35 -18.78 -26.34
N GLU A 154 -10.23 -20.07 -26.02
CA GLU A 154 -11.25 -21.08 -26.32
C GLU A 154 -12.59 -20.70 -25.71
N LEU A 155 -12.62 -20.30 -24.43
CA LEU A 155 -13.84 -19.87 -23.77
C LEU A 155 -14.44 -18.60 -24.40
N ARG A 156 -13.60 -17.65 -24.81
CA ARG A 156 -14.03 -16.42 -25.51
C ARG A 156 -14.60 -16.69 -26.89
N MET A 157 -14.17 -17.75 -27.57
CA MET A 157 -14.73 -18.20 -28.86
C MET A 157 -16.07 -18.91 -28.74
N GLY A 158 -16.58 -19.08 -27.52
CA GLY A 158 -17.91 -19.63 -27.25
C GLY A 158 -17.92 -21.14 -26.97
N ASP A 159 -16.77 -21.72 -26.71
CA ASP A 159 -16.71 -23.10 -26.22
C ASP A 159 -17.09 -23.17 -24.75
N GLU A 160 -18.36 -23.44 -24.47
CA GLU A 160 -18.91 -23.53 -23.11
C GLU A 160 -18.66 -24.91 -22.48
N ASP A 161 -17.53 -25.56 -22.73
CA ASP A 161 -17.23 -26.84 -22.11
C ASP A 161 -17.08 -26.71 -20.58
N ALA A 162 -17.83 -27.54 -19.85
CA ALA A 162 -17.75 -27.59 -18.38
C ALA A 162 -16.35 -27.98 -17.88
N GLY A 163 -15.61 -28.79 -18.65
CA GLY A 163 -14.22 -29.16 -18.36
C GLY A 163 -13.27 -27.98 -18.43
N LEU A 164 -13.46 -27.10 -19.42
CA LEU A 164 -12.68 -25.89 -19.59
C LEU A 164 -12.88 -24.91 -18.42
N LYS A 165 -14.14 -24.69 -18.02
CA LYS A 165 -14.46 -23.86 -16.84
C LYS A 165 -13.86 -24.41 -15.54
N GLN A 166 -13.86 -25.74 -15.38
CA GLN A 166 -13.21 -26.39 -14.25
C GLN A 166 -11.70 -26.18 -14.26
N SER A 167 -11.03 -26.39 -15.40
CA SER A 167 -9.59 -26.17 -15.58
C SER A 167 -9.18 -24.74 -15.24
N LEU A 168 -9.91 -23.74 -15.74
CA LEU A 168 -9.70 -22.33 -15.41
C LEU A 168 -9.88 -22.03 -13.92
N SER A 169 -10.88 -22.65 -13.27
CA SER A 169 -11.07 -22.52 -11.82
C SER A 169 -9.92 -23.11 -11.01
N GLU A 170 -9.34 -24.23 -11.48
CA GLU A 170 -8.17 -24.86 -10.85
C GLU A 170 -6.91 -24.01 -11.05
N ALA A 171 -6.71 -23.45 -12.25
CA ALA A 171 -5.63 -22.51 -12.54
C ALA A 171 -5.73 -21.27 -11.65
N ARG A 172 -6.93 -20.69 -11.47
CA ARG A 172 -7.16 -19.57 -10.54
C ARG A 172 -6.73 -19.90 -9.12
N LYS A 173 -7.13 -21.07 -8.60
CA LYS A 173 -6.73 -21.50 -7.24
C LYS A 173 -5.23 -21.63 -7.11
N LYS A 174 -4.55 -22.16 -8.14
CA LYS A 174 -3.09 -22.26 -8.18
C LYS A 174 -2.43 -20.89 -8.11
N PHE A 175 -2.89 -19.92 -8.92
CA PHE A 175 -2.33 -18.57 -8.93
C PHE A 175 -2.60 -17.81 -7.62
N VAL A 176 -3.76 -17.97 -7.00
CA VAL A 176 -4.04 -17.43 -5.67
C VAL A 176 -3.09 -18.00 -4.62
N ALA A 177 -2.81 -19.30 -4.64
CA ALA A 177 -1.85 -19.91 -3.72
C ALA A 177 -0.42 -19.38 -3.93
N LEU A 178 -0.03 -19.12 -5.19
CA LEU A 178 1.25 -18.48 -5.51
C LEU A 178 1.31 -17.02 -5.03
N GLU A 179 0.21 -16.28 -5.10
CA GLU A 179 0.13 -14.92 -4.50
C GLU A 179 0.35 -14.97 -2.99
N ASP A 180 -0.30 -15.90 -2.29
CA ASP A 180 -0.14 -16.07 -0.84
C ASP A 180 1.31 -16.42 -0.46
N GLU A 181 1.98 -17.26 -1.27
CA GLU A 181 3.39 -17.58 -1.10
C GLU A 181 4.28 -16.33 -1.28
N VAL A 182 4.05 -15.56 -2.33
CA VAL A 182 4.78 -14.29 -2.59
C VAL A 182 4.55 -13.31 -1.44
N ASP A 183 3.34 -13.21 -0.91
CA ASP A 183 3.01 -12.37 0.25
C ASP A 183 3.77 -12.81 1.51
N GLY A 184 3.96 -14.12 1.70
CA GLY A 184 4.79 -14.69 2.76
C GLY A 184 6.26 -14.34 2.59
N GLN A 185 6.80 -14.51 1.39
CA GLN A 185 8.19 -14.16 1.06
C GLN A 185 8.45 -12.64 1.21
N LEU A 186 7.48 -11.81 0.84
CA LEU A 186 7.56 -10.36 1.01
C LEU A 186 7.68 -9.98 2.49
N ARG A 187 6.83 -10.55 3.34
CA ARG A 187 6.88 -10.30 4.80
C ARG A 187 8.20 -10.79 5.43
N ALA A 188 8.79 -11.85 4.92
CA ALA A 188 10.08 -12.33 5.40
C ALA A 188 11.22 -11.32 5.20
N GLN A 189 11.10 -10.37 4.25
CA GLN A 189 12.08 -9.31 4.03
C GLN A 189 11.97 -8.15 5.03
N TRP A 190 10.84 -8.01 5.72
CA TRP A 190 10.56 -6.84 6.55
C TRP A 190 11.52 -6.67 7.74
N THR A 191 11.93 -7.76 8.37
CA THR A 191 12.86 -7.69 9.49
C THR A 191 14.24 -7.23 9.03
N ALA A 192 14.72 -7.74 7.89
CA ALA A 192 15.98 -7.31 7.30
C ALA A 192 15.94 -5.83 6.90
N TRP A 193 14.78 -5.35 6.42
CA TRP A 193 14.57 -3.94 6.12
C TRP A 193 14.56 -3.05 7.37
N ASP A 194 13.78 -3.40 8.39
CA ASP A 194 13.57 -2.58 9.57
C ASP A 194 14.78 -2.55 10.51
N GLU A 195 15.53 -3.65 10.63
CA GLU A 195 16.56 -3.87 11.64
C GLU A 195 17.96 -4.13 11.04
N GLY A 196 18.03 -4.38 9.72
CA GLY A 196 19.28 -4.66 9.04
C GLY A 196 20.17 -3.44 8.86
N ASP A 197 21.45 -3.72 8.56
CA ASP A 197 22.39 -2.71 8.10
C ASP A 197 22.05 -2.24 6.67
N GLU A 198 22.83 -1.29 6.13
CA GLU A 198 22.61 -0.72 4.81
C GLU A 198 22.60 -1.78 3.70
N THR A 199 23.52 -2.74 3.75
CA THR A 199 23.62 -3.84 2.77
C THR A 199 22.41 -4.78 2.83
N ALA A 200 21.96 -5.13 4.04
CA ALA A 200 20.77 -5.94 4.25
C ALA A 200 19.51 -5.22 3.73
N ARG A 201 19.39 -3.91 3.97
CA ARG A 201 18.29 -3.08 3.46
C ARG A 201 18.27 -3.01 1.95
N GLU A 202 19.42 -2.76 1.30
CA GLU A 202 19.50 -2.77 -0.16
C GLU A 202 19.11 -4.12 -0.76
N THR A 203 19.55 -5.21 -0.14
CA THR A 203 19.19 -6.56 -0.56
C THR A 203 17.69 -6.82 -0.40
N ALA A 204 17.14 -6.47 0.76
CA ALA A 204 15.70 -6.60 1.03
C ALA A 204 14.87 -5.71 0.07
N GLN A 205 15.33 -4.49 -0.24
CA GLN A 205 14.67 -3.61 -1.19
C GLN A 205 14.55 -4.25 -2.58
N LYS A 206 15.66 -4.77 -3.12
CA LYS A 206 15.67 -5.43 -4.43
C LYS A 206 14.77 -6.65 -4.45
N ALA A 207 14.83 -7.47 -3.39
CA ALA A 207 13.96 -8.64 -3.25
C ALA A 207 12.48 -8.25 -3.18
N MET A 208 12.11 -7.25 -2.38
CA MET A 208 10.73 -6.78 -2.25
C MET A 208 10.18 -6.21 -3.56
N ILE A 209 10.98 -5.46 -4.33
CA ILE A 209 10.57 -4.94 -5.64
C ILE A 209 10.26 -6.11 -6.60
N ALA A 210 11.15 -7.09 -6.70
CA ALA A 210 10.95 -8.26 -7.55
C ALA A 210 9.69 -9.07 -7.14
N LEU A 211 9.46 -9.24 -5.83
CA LEU A 211 8.27 -9.90 -5.31
C LEU A 211 6.98 -9.13 -5.59
N LEU A 212 7.00 -7.80 -5.47
CA LEU A 212 5.85 -6.96 -5.82
C LEU A 212 5.51 -7.01 -7.31
N ASP A 213 6.51 -7.06 -8.18
CA ASP A 213 6.29 -7.23 -9.63
C ASP A 213 5.72 -8.61 -9.95
N ARG A 214 6.25 -9.68 -9.32
CA ARG A 214 5.72 -11.04 -9.46
C ARG A 214 4.27 -11.12 -8.98
N ARG A 215 3.99 -10.54 -7.81
CA ARG A 215 2.64 -10.47 -7.25
C ARG A 215 1.66 -9.77 -8.18
N ARG A 216 2.06 -8.62 -8.70
CA ARG A 216 1.24 -7.85 -9.67
C ARG A 216 0.90 -8.70 -10.90
N TYR A 217 1.87 -9.46 -11.40
CA TYR A 217 1.65 -10.35 -12.54
C TYR A 217 0.61 -11.44 -12.21
N LEU A 218 0.76 -12.13 -11.06
CA LEU A 218 -0.17 -13.15 -10.60
C LEU A 218 -1.58 -12.59 -10.37
N SER A 219 -1.72 -11.43 -9.71
CA SER A 219 -2.99 -10.74 -9.51
C SER A 219 -3.71 -10.43 -10.83
N ASN A 220 -2.96 -10.08 -11.86
CA ASN A 220 -3.53 -9.84 -13.18
C ASN A 220 -4.10 -11.13 -13.79
N LEU A 221 -3.40 -12.26 -13.67
CA LEU A 221 -3.90 -13.56 -14.14
C LEU A 221 -5.15 -14.00 -13.39
N VAL A 222 -5.13 -13.91 -12.06
CA VAL A 222 -6.30 -14.25 -11.20
C VAL A 222 -7.52 -13.43 -11.60
N ARG A 223 -7.34 -12.12 -11.80
CA ARG A 223 -8.42 -11.23 -12.22
C ARG A 223 -8.95 -11.60 -13.59
N GLU A 224 -8.08 -11.83 -14.57
CA GLU A 224 -8.48 -12.18 -15.95
C GLU A 224 -9.31 -13.46 -15.98
N VAL A 225 -8.89 -14.49 -15.24
CA VAL A 225 -9.66 -15.73 -15.11
C VAL A 225 -11.00 -15.46 -14.42
N THR A 226 -11.03 -14.67 -13.36
CA THR A 226 -12.25 -14.36 -12.61
C THR A 226 -13.27 -13.61 -13.48
N GLU A 227 -12.81 -12.60 -14.23
CA GLU A 227 -13.66 -11.85 -15.18
C GLU A 227 -14.22 -12.75 -16.29
N THR A 228 -13.39 -13.66 -16.81
CA THR A 228 -13.79 -14.57 -17.89
C THR A 228 -14.78 -15.63 -17.42
N LEU A 229 -14.65 -16.13 -16.18
CA LEU A 229 -15.61 -17.07 -15.58
C LEU A 229 -16.94 -16.41 -15.17
N GLY A 230 -17.00 -15.07 -15.12
CA GLY A 230 -18.20 -14.33 -14.68
C GLY A 230 -18.44 -14.40 -13.16
N ASP A 231 -17.43 -14.82 -12.41
CA ASP A 231 -17.44 -14.84 -10.94
C ASP A 231 -17.15 -13.43 -10.41
N SER A 232 -18.19 -12.65 -10.10
CA SER A 232 -18.12 -11.30 -9.52
C SER A 232 -18.31 -11.32 -8.02
#